data_e0b83119a6872296b0e99cc70a7db19b
#
_entry.id   e0b83119a6872296b0e99cc70a7db19b
#
_cell.length_a   1.000
_cell.length_b   1.000
_cell.length_c   1.000
_cell.angle_alpha   90.00
_cell.angle_beta   90.00
_cell.angle_gamma   90.00
#
_symmetry.space_group_name_H-M   'P 1'
#
loop_
_entity.id
_entity.type
_entity.pdbx_description
1 polymer ?
#
loop_
_entity_poly.entity_id
_entity_poly.type
_entity_poly.pdbx_seq_one_letter_code
_entity_poly.pdbx_strand_id
1 'polypeptide(L)'
;MRTLLTVIGLFFSLTSSVALAALCPFCDAPTLVMAEQIQQCDHLLLGKWVGGEKATDLRGGSSKFEIIDIGFSKGDRFQKGQMIEMPQYIAGSDQLTYSLMGPEDRLEDWHAPSEVTVDAWAYLSKMPMPVTDPVAQAERLLYFLPYFEHPDLLVANDAFAEFAAAPYEVIVPLKDKLPRDKIMGWLADPKTPVTRIGFYGLLAGLCGQPEDAAVLEKKIVILDADFRLGIEGVMAGYLLIRGEEGLKVLEDAKMRTKIAMNGEGKEITLPFSETYAVMQALRFMWTYEPDRLPKERLKQSMQILLDRPELADLVITDLSRWKDWGVQDRLMAMYDDEKFSIPAIKRAIVRYLYYCSQDKGEVAADGTPADRPEHAVKADENLKLLEEKDPKTVGDAKRYLIR
;
A
#
# COMPACT_ATOMS: atom_id res chain seq x y z
N MET A 1 -60.99 -32.49 -5.44
CA MET A 1 -59.65 -32.65 -5.98
C MET A 1 -59.11 -31.25 -6.39
N ARG A 2 -58.30 -30.66 -5.57
CA ARG A 2 -57.59 -29.41 -5.83
C ARG A 2 -56.11 -29.67 -5.60
N THR A 3 -55.37 -29.69 -6.71
CA THR A 3 -53.94 -29.89 -6.76
C THR A 3 -53.23 -28.55 -6.39
N LEU A 4 -52.47 -28.54 -5.31
CA LEU A 4 -51.61 -27.44 -4.88
C LEU A 4 -50.27 -27.61 -5.60
N LEU A 5 -49.92 -26.66 -6.49
CA LEU A 5 -48.59 -26.55 -7.08
C LEU A 5 -47.74 -25.68 -6.14
N THR A 6 -46.74 -26.30 -5.51
CA THR A 6 -45.72 -25.61 -4.71
C THR A 6 -44.59 -25.17 -5.64
N VAL A 7 -44.48 -23.86 -5.85
CA VAL A 7 -43.33 -23.24 -6.57
C VAL A 7 -42.20 -23.02 -5.55
N ILE A 8 -41.14 -23.81 -5.66
CA ILE A 8 -39.90 -23.60 -4.92
C ILE A 8 -39.07 -22.54 -5.65
N GLY A 9 -39.10 -21.32 -5.14
CA GLY A 9 -38.22 -20.25 -5.62
C GLY A 9 -36.81 -20.45 -5.08
N LEU A 10 -35.87 -20.74 -5.99
CA LEU A 10 -34.44 -20.79 -5.69
C LEU A 10 -33.93 -19.35 -5.55
N PHE A 11 -33.73 -18.87 -4.32
CA PHE A 11 -33.04 -17.63 -4.04
C PHE A 11 -31.53 -17.85 -4.25
N PHE A 12 -31.02 -17.46 -5.40
CA PHE A 12 -29.58 -17.31 -5.64
C PHE A 12 -29.11 -16.05 -4.91
N SER A 13 -28.58 -16.21 -3.70
CA SER A 13 -27.90 -15.12 -3.00
C SER A 13 -26.57 -14.86 -3.71
N LEU A 14 -26.54 -13.87 -4.59
CA LEU A 14 -25.31 -13.24 -5.08
C LEU A 14 -24.64 -12.53 -3.87
N THR A 15 -23.77 -13.24 -3.17
CA THR A 15 -22.81 -12.59 -2.28
C THR A 15 -21.78 -11.88 -3.16
N SER A 16 -22.04 -10.60 -3.45
CA SER A 16 -21.01 -9.72 -3.99
C SER A 16 -19.90 -9.62 -2.95
N SER A 17 -18.82 -10.37 -3.17
CA SER A 17 -17.56 -10.11 -2.45
C SER A 17 -17.14 -8.70 -2.84
N VAL A 18 -17.32 -7.74 -1.95
CA VAL A 18 -16.63 -6.46 -2.04
C VAL A 18 -15.16 -6.80 -1.85
N ALA A 19 -14.44 -6.98 -2.96
CA ALA A 19 -12.99 -6.96 -2.93
C ALA A 19 -12.63 -5.58 -2.37
N LEU A 20 -12.09 -5.52 -1.15
CA LEU A 20 -11.38 -4.32 -0.71
C LEU A 20 -10.26 -4.13 -1.73
N ALA A 21 -10.42 -3.16 -2.60
CA ALA A 21 -9.36 -2.73 -3.51
C ALA A 21 -8.16 -2.37 -2.62
N ALA A 22 -7.06 -3.11 -2.77
CA ALA A 22 -5.87 -2.84 -2.00
C ALA A 22 -5.27 -1.52 -2.51
N LEU A 23 -5.07 -0.58 -1.61
CA LEU A 23 -4.36 0.69 -1.88
C LEU A 23 -2.98 0.42 -2.47
N CYS A 24 -2.31 1.47 -2.97
CA CYS A 24 -0.94 1.37 -3.45
C CYS A 24 -0.06 0.61 -2.42
N PRO A 25 0.57 -0.51 -2.79
CA PRO A 25 1.25 -1.39 -1.82
C PRO A 25 2.52 -0.81 -1.20
N PHE A 26 3.05 0.29 -1.74
CA PHE A 26 4.29 0.94 -1.30
C PHE A 26 4.08 2.41 -0.94
N CYS A 27 2.84 2.80 -0.64
CA CYS A 27 2.47 4.17 -0.34
C CYS A 27 1.80 4.26 1.03
N ASP A 28 2.08 5.34 1.72
CA ASP A 28 1.35 5.68 2.95
C ASP A 28 0.27 6.69 2.56
N ALA A 29 -0.97 6.20 2.42
CA ALA A 29 -2.09 7.03 2.03
C ALA A 29 -2.77 7.64 3.27
N PRO A 30 -3.23 8.91 3.21
CA PRO A 30 -4.03 9.47 4.26
C PRO A 30 -5.40 8.78 4.33
N THR A 31 -6.10 8.94 5.47
CA THR A 31 -7.45 8.39 5.64
C THR A 31 -8.43 8.95 4.60
N LEU A 32 -8.32 10.24 4.26
CA LEU A 32 -9.09 10.92 3.23
C LEU A 32 -8.17 11.86 2.44
N VAL A 33 -8.21 11.77 1.13
CA VAL A 33 -7.56 12.74 0.25
C VAL A 33 -8.37 14.04 0.18
N MET A 34 -7.77 15.12 -0.30
CA MET A 34 -8.42 16.44 -0.31
C MET A 34 -9.72 16.44 -1.13
N ALA A 35 -9.75 15.73 -2.27
CA ALA A 35 -10.97 15.63 -3.06
C ALA A 35 -12.13 14.96 -2.31
N GLU A 36 -11.83 13.94 -1.48
CA GLU A 36 -12.85 13.28 -0.65
C GLU A 36 -13.32 14.19 0.48
N GLN A 37 -12.43 14.98 1.08
CA GLN A 37 -12.80 15.98 2.09
C GLN A 37 -13.68 17.06 1.46
N ILE A 38 -13.32 17.57 0.29
CA ILE A 38 -14.09 18.57 -0.45
C ILE A 38 -15.46 18.01 -0.86
N GLN A 39 -15.53 16.74 -1.30
CA GLN A 39 -16.80 16.09 -1.67
C GLN A 39 -17.79 15.99 -0.51
N GLN A 40 -17.31 15.97 0.74
CA GLN A 40 -18.14 15.94 1.94
C GLN A 40 -18.65 17.34 2.34
N CYS A 41 -18.20 18.40 1.66
CA CYS A 41 -18.59 19.79 1.91
C CYS A 41 -19.65 20.27 0.91
N ASP A 42 -20.47 21.23 1.32
CA ASP A 42 -21.41 21.94 0.45
C ASP A 42 -20.80 23.23 -0.13
N HIS A 43 -19.69 23.69 0.46
CA HIS A 43 -19.01 24.94 0.07
C HIS A 43 -17.50 24.78 0.10
N LEU A 44 -16.84 25.37 -0.89
CA LEU A 44 -15.39 25.60 -0.97
C LEU A 44 -15.19 27.05 -1.42
N LEU A 45 -14.71 27.89 -0.51
CA LEU A 45 -14.55 29.33 -0.69
C LEU A 45 -13.08 29.71 -0.50
N LEU A 46 -12.63 30.76 -1.20
CA LEU A 46 -11.37 31.44 -0.93
C LEU A 46 -11.65 32.69 -0.11
N GLY A 47 -11.17 32.70 1.12
CA GLY A 47 -11.29 33.84 2.03
C GLY A 47 -9.98 34.62 2.15
N LYS A 48 -10.03 35.94 2.04
CA LYS A 48 -8.95 36.83 2.44
C LYS A 48 -9.13 37.17 3.92
N TRP A 49 -8.09 36.95 4.73
CA TRP A 49 -8.17 37.29 6.16
C TRP A 49 -8.25 38.80 6.36
N VAL A 50 -9.19 39.26 7.16
CA VAL A 50 -9.42 40.71 7.42
C VAL A 50 -9.40 41.08 8.88
N GLY A 51 -9.38 40.10 9.78
CA GLY A 51 -9.31 40.34 11.24
C GLY A 51 -9.64 39.10 12.03
N GLY A 52 -9.41 39.15 13.35
CA GLY A 52 -9.79 38.08 14.28
C GLY A 52 -9.65 38.49 15.71
N GLU A 53 -10.42 37.86 16.58
CA GLU A 53 -10.42 38.04 18.01
C GLU A 53 -9.94 36.77 18.71
N LYS A 54 -8.85 36.89 19.51
CA LYS A 54 -8.36 35.78 20.31
C LYS A 54 -9.36 35.41 21.39
N ALA A 55 -9.48 34.12 21.67
CA ALA A 55 -10.21 33.67 22.81
C ALA A 55 -9.66 34.27 24.12
N THR A 56 -10.59 34.65 25.00
CA THR A 56 -10.27 35.02 26.38
C THR A 56 -10.57 33.88 27.34
N ASP A 57 -11.22 32.83 26.86
CA ASP A 57 -11.59 31.60 27.58
C ASP A 57 -11.33 30.36 26.73
N LEU A 58 -11.78 29.19 27.18
CA LEU A 58 -11.62 27.90 26.49
C LEU A 58 -12.45 27.76 25.18
N ARG A 59 -13.22 28.77 24.79
CA ARG A 59 -14.13 28.72 23.65
C ARG A 59 -13.54 29.30 22.36
N GLY A 60 -12.26 29.31 22.20
CA GLY A 60 -11.56 29.68 20.95
C GLY A 60 -12.10 30.92 20.21
N GLY A 61 -11.55 31.99 20.01
CA GLY A 61 -11.97 33.24 19.37
C GLY A 61 -12.61 33.12 17.98
N SER A 62 -12.59 34.19 17.20
CA SER A 62 -13.12 34.18 15.84
C SER A 62 -12.13 34.76 14.82
N SER A 63 -12.31 34.42 13.55
CA SER A 63 -11.59 35.01 12.41
C SER A 63 -12.56 35.47 11.33
N LYS A 64 -12.32 36.65 10.78
CA LYS A 64 -13.14 37.26 9.72
C LYS A 64 -12.43 37.18 8.39
N PHE A 65 -13.15 36.77 7.37
CA PHE A 65 -12.65 36.64 6.00
C PHE A 65 -13.59 37.36 5.05
N GLU A 66 -13.01 38.02 4.03
CA GLU A 66 -13.74 38.47 2.85
C GLU A 66 -13.68 37.36 1.80
N ILE A 67 -14.82 36.91 1.29
CA ILE A 67 -14.88 35.91 0.22
C ILE A 67 -14.40 36.55 -1.09
N ILE A 68 -13.24 36.15 -1.56
CA ILE A 68 -12.64 36.67 -2.79
C ILE A 68 -12.85 35.77 -4.00
N ASP A 69 -13.06 34.48 -3.78
CA ASP A 69 -13.40 33.53 -4.84
C ASP A 69 -14.26 32.36 -4.29
N ILE A 70 -14.95 31.65 -5.20
CA ILE A 70 -15.82 30.52 -4.90
C ILE A 70 -15.45 29.37 -5.83
N GLY A 71 -14.93 28.28 -5.26
CA GLY A 71 -14.66 27.04 -5.97
C GLY A 71 -15.96 26.32 -6.31
N PHE A 72 -16.79 26.10 -5.31
CA PHE A 72 -18.20 25.72 -5.46
C PHE A 72 -18.99 26.15 -4.23
N SER A 73 -20.29 26.30 -4.39
CA SER A 73 -21.22 26.59 -3.31
C SER A 73 -22.60 26.05 -3.66
N LYS A 74 -23.18 25.28 -2.77
CA LYS A 74 -24.51 24.76 -2.92
C LYS A 74 -25.50 25.88 -2.62
N GLY A 75 -26.39 26.20 -3.57
CA GLY A 75 -27.28 27.36 -3.50
C GLY A 75 -26.56 28.71 -3.63
N ASP A 76 -27.31 29.80 -3.35
CA ASP A 76 -26.83 31.19 -3.53
C ASP A 76 -26.42 31.85 -2.18
N ARG A 77 -25.97 31.05 -1.20
CA ARG A 77 -25.70 31.51 0.16
C ARG A 77 -24.50 32.47 0.25
N PHE A 78 -23.47 32.23 -0.56
CA PHE A 78 -22.24 33.01 -0.51
C PHE A 78 -21.97 33.74 -1.81
N GLN A 79 -21.42 34.97 -1.69
CA GLN A 79 -21.10 35.83 -2.81
C GLN A 79 -19.69 36.44 -2.61
N LYS A 80 -19.00 36.74 -3.72
CA LYS A 80 -17.71 37.46 -3.66
C LYS A 80 -17.92 38.84 -3.02
N GLY A 81 -17.03 39.24 -2.15
CA GLY A 81 -17.06 40.45 -1.34
C GLY A 81 -17.90 40.31 -0.03
N GLN A 82 -18.55 39.18 0.18
CA GLN A 82 -19.28 38.92 1.42
C GLN A 82 -18.29 38.60 2.55
N MET A 83 -18.61 39.14 3.76
CA MET A 83 -17.87 38.81 4.99
C MET A 83 -18.40 37.53 5.61
N ILE A 84 -17.49 36.65 6.05
CA ILE A 84 -17.79 35.44 6.81
C ILE A 84 -16.97 35.46 8.10
N GLU A 85 -17.58 35.09 9.22
CA GLU A 85 -16.91 34.98 10.52
C GLU A 85 -16.89 33.52 10.96
N MET A 86 -15.71 32.95 10.98
CA MET A 86 -15.46 31.58 11.43
C MET A 86 -15.30 31.56 12.94
N PRO A 87 -15.94 30.62 13.67
CA PRO A 87 -15.91 30.55 15.14
C PRO A 87 -14.58 29.94 15.66
N GLN A 88 -13.48 30.32 15.05
CA GLN A 88 -12.14 29.86 15.36
C GLN A 88 -11.13 30.97 15.09
N TYR A 89 -10.27 31.28 16.06
CA TYR A 89 -9.19 32.25 15.86
C TYR A 89 -8.02 31.63 15.11
N ILE A 90 -7.66 32.27 14.00
CA ILE A 90 -6.43 31.99 13.24
C ILE A 90 -5.63 33.29 13.17
N ALA A 91 -4.34 33.21 13.51
CA ALA A 91 -3.42 34.32 13.30
C ALA A 91 -3.22 34.49 11.79
N GLY A 92 -3.55 35.63 11.26
CA GLY A 92 -3.44 35.92 9.82
C GLY A 92 -3.02 37.35 9.55
N SER A 93 -2.92 37.68 8.29
CA SER A 93 -2.68 39.05 7.80
C SER A 93 -3.53 39.30 6.55
N ASP A 94 -3.69 40.56 6.18
CA ASP A 94 -4.43 41.00 5.00
C ASP A 94 -3.79 40.58 3.66
N GLN A 95 -2.61 39.95 3.71
CA GLN A 95 -1.91 39.38 2.55
C GLN A 95 -2.15 37.88 2.36
N LEU A 96 -2.75 37.22 3.37
CA LEU A 96 -2.95 35.75 3.36
C LEU A 96 -4.36 35.41 2.90
N THR A 97 -4.43 34.31 2.16
CA THR A 97 -5.67 33.70 1.71
C THR A 97 -5.82 32.31 2.26
N TYR A 98 -7.08 31.91 2.50
CA TYR A 98 -7.43 30.67 3.14
C TYR A 98 -8.52 29.92 2.38
N SER A 99 -8.42 28.62 2.29
CA SER A 99 -9.56 27.79 1.91
C SER A 99 -10.49 27.65 3.10
N LEU A 100 -11.76 27.94 2.85
CA LEU A 100 -12.86 27.78 3.79
C LEU A 100 -13.80 26.74 3.21
N MET A 101 -13.99 25.63 3.90
CA MET A 101 -14.85 24.55 3.39
C MET A 101 -15.65 23.90 4.51
N GLY A 102 -16.87 23.49 4.19
CA GLY A 102 -17.72 22.81 5.13
C GLY A 102 -19.16 22.64 4.65
N PRO A 103 -20.00 22.03 5.51
CA PRO A 103 -21.40 21.80 5.22
C PRO A 103 -22.24 23.08 5.30
N GLU A 104 -23.47 23.05 4.75
CA GLU A 104 -24.36 24.22 4.59
C GLU A 104 -24.76 24.90 5.90
N ASP A 105 -25.00 24.12 6.95
CA ASP A 105 -25.85 24.56 8.05
C ASP A 105 -25.16 25.40 9.13
N ARG A 106 -23.94 25.01 9.55
CA ARG A 106 -23.31 25.63 10.72
C ARG A 106 -21.82 25.83 10.49
N LEU A 107 -21.34 27.06 10.64
CA LEU A 107 -19.91 27.39 10.51
C LEU A 107 -19.04 26.71 11.57
N GLU A 108 -19.63 26.28 12.69
CA GLU A 108 -18.94 25.49 13.73
C GLU A 108 -18.52 24.11 13.24
N ASP A 109 -19.23 23.56 12.24
CA ASP A 109 -18.96 22.25 11.65
C ASP A 109 -18.01 22.34 10.44
N TRP A 110 -17.59 23.55 10.06
CA TRP A 110 -16.65 23.74 8.97
C TRP A 110 -15.23 23.33 9.38
N HIS A 111 -14.45 22.90 8.41
CA HIS A 111 -13.04 22.64 8.62
C HIS A 111 -12.31 23.91 9.07
N ALA A 112 -11.23 23.73 9.82
CA ALA A 112 -10.36 24.85 10.16
C ALA A 112 -9.85 25.52 8.88
N PRO A 113 -9.94 26.87 8.76
CA PRO A 113 -9.39 27.57 7.61
C PRO A 113 -7.93 27.23 7.39
N SER A 114 -7.57 26.81 6.18
CA SER A 114 -6.19 26.46 5.81
C SER A 114 -5.61 27.51 4.88
N GLU A 115 -4.42 28.01 5.20
CA GLU A 115 -3.70 28.95 4.33
C GLU A 115 -3.43 28.29 2.99
N VAL A 116 -3.71 29.01 1.90
CA VAL A 116 -3.50 28.54 0.54
C VAL A 116 -2.85 29.61 -0.33
N THR A 117 -1.93 29.17 -1.16
CA THR A 117 -1.36 30.02 -2.22
C THR A 117 -2.32 30.16 -3.40
N VAL A 118 -2.00 31.05 -4.32
CA VAL A 118 -2.75 31.20 -5.60
C VAL A 118 -2.72 29.88 -6.38
N ASP A 119 -1.58 29.19 -6.41
CA ASP A 119 -1.43 27.91 -7.11
C ASP A 119 -2.22 26.80 -6.42
N ALA A 120 -2.19 26.73 -5.08
CA ALA A 120 -2.99 25.78 -4.30
C ALA A 120 -4.49 26.01 -4.52
N TRP A 121 -4.94 27.28 -4.55
CA TRP A 121 -6.34 27.57 -4.86
C TRP A 121 -6.73 27.16 -6.28
N ALA A 122 -5.88 27.46 -7.26
CA ALA A 122 -6.12 27.07 -8.65
C ALA A 122 -6.20 25.55 -8.81
N TYR A 123 -5.43 24.79 -8.02
CA TYR A 123 -5.46 23.34 -7.94
C TYR A 123 -6.75 22.85 -7.28
N LEU A 124 -7.07 23.31 -6.07
CA LEU A 124 -8.23 22.87 -5.30
C LEU A 124 -9.57 23.16 -6.00
N SER A 125 -9.71 24.36 -6.57
CA SER A 125 -10.96 24.80 -7.22
C SER A 125 -11.28 24.08 -8.53
N LYS A 126 -10.31 23.41 -9.14
CA LYS A 126 -10.45 22.66 -10.41
C LYS A 126 -10.30 21.16 -10.24
N MET A 127 -10.06 20.70 -9.01
CA MET A 127 -9.82 19.30 -8.71
C MET A 127 -11.02 18.44 -9.11
N PRO A 128 -10.81 17.35 -9.86
CA PRO A 128 -11.89 16.44 -10.21
C PRO A 128 -12.31 15.62 -8.99
N MET A 129 -13.62 15.53 -8.75
CA MET A 129 -14.17 14.80 -7.62
C MET A 129 -13.98 13.29 -7.74
N PRO A 130 -13.95 12.54 -6.63
CA PRO A 130 -13.86 11.09 -6.62
C PRO A 130 -14.98 10.44 -7.42
N VAL A 131 -14.65 9.36 -8.12
CA VAL A 131 -15.56 8.54 -8.92
C VAL A 131 -15.36 7.07 -8.57
N THR A 132 -16.36 6.22 -8.81
CA THR A 132 -16.32 4.79 -8.46
C THR A 132 -15.95 3.88 -9.62
N ASP A 133 -16.16 4.33 -10.86
CA ASP A 133 -15.79 3.56 -12.05
C ASP A 133 -14.27 3.52 -12.22
N PRO A 134 -13.63 2.33 -12.37
CA PRO A 134 -12.17 2.21 -12.42
C PRO A 134 -11.52 2.95 -13.60
N VAL A 135 -12.18 3.01 -14.76
CA VAL A 135 -11.66 3.72 -15.93
C VAL A 135 -11.70 5.23 -15.69
N ALA A 136 -12.81 5.73 -15.17
CA ALA A 136 -12.95 7.14 -14.80
C ALA A 136 -11.98 7.52 -13.66
N GLN A 137 -11.72 6.61 -12.70
CA GLN A 137 -10.69 6.82 -11.67
C GLN A 137 -9.29 6.99 -12.29
N ALA A 138 -8.92 6.11 -13.23
CA ALA A 138 -7.64 6.21 -13.92
C ALA A 138 -7.52 7.54 -14.70
N GLU A 139 -8.57 7.95 -15.42
CA GLU A 139 -8.59 9.24 -16.11
C GLU A 139 -8.49 10.43 -15.15
N ARG A 140 -9.18 10.34 -14.01
CA ARG A 140 -9.12 11.35 -12.94
C ARG A 140 -7.69 11.52 -12.41
N LEU A 141 -6.95 10.44 -12.22
CA LEU A 141 -5.57 10.49 -11.73
C LEU A 141 -4.64 11.30 -12.65
N LEU A 142 -4.92 11.39 -13.93
CA LEU A 142 -4.12 12.18 -14.87
C LEU A 142 -4.09 13.69 -14.52
N TYR A 143 -5.12 14.19 -13.83
CA TYR A 143 -5.11 15.58 -13.35
C TYR A 143 -3.97 15.82 -12.35
N PHE A 144 -3.62 14.86 -11.52
CA PHE A 144 -2.67 14.98 -10.42
C PHE A 144 -1.21 14.79 -10.85
N LEU A 145 -0.96 14.06 -11.93
CA LEU A 145 0.40 13.77 -12.43
C LEU A 145 1.34 14.98 -12.56
N PRO A 146 0.89 16.13 -13.12
CA PRO A 146 1.75 17.31 -13.26
C PRO A 146 2.20 17.94 -11.95
N TYR A 147 1.54 17.59 -10.83
CA TYR A 147 1.69 18.27 -9.55
C TYR A 147 2.54 17.50 -8.53
N PHE A 148 3.08 16.31 -8.84
CA PHE A 148 3.80 15.46 -7.87
C PHE A 148 4.94 16.14 -7.13
N GLU A 149 5.77 16.93 -7.80
CA GLU A 149 6.85 17.70 -7.19
C GLU A 149 6.62 19.21 -7.41
N HIS A 150 5.39 19.63 -7.19
CA HIS A 150 5.02 21.04 -7.23
C HIS A 150 5.73 21.82 -6.12
N PRO A 151 6.17 23.07 -6.34
CA PRO A 151 6.81 23.89 -5.30
C PRO A 151 5.92 24.14 -4.07
N ASP A 152 4.61 24.25 -4.27
CA ASP A 152 3.64 24.30 -3.17
C ASP A 152 3.45 22.90 -2.57
N LEU A 153 3.80 22.77 -1.28
CA LEU A 153 3.78 21.48 -0.58
C LEU A 153 2.37 20.91 -0.40
N LEU A 154 1.34 21.75 -0.27
CA LEU A 154 -0.04 21.29 -0.20
C LEU A 154 -0.40 20.57 -1.50
N VAL A 155 -0.12 21.22 -2.62
CA VAL A 155 -0.40 20.68 -3.97
C VAL A 155 0.38 19.39 -4.22
N ALA A 156 1.69 19.40 -3.94
CA ALA A 156 2.53 18.22 -4.15
C ALA A 156 2.15 17.03 -3.28
N ASN A 157 1.84 17.26 -2.01
CA ASN A 157 1.48 16.19 -1.08
C ASN A 157 0.09 15.62 -1.39
N ASP A 158 -0.87 16.46 -1.74
CA ASP A 158 -2.20 15.97 -2.08
C ASP A 158 -2.20 15.22 -3.41
N ALA A 159 -1.52 15.73 -4.43
CA ALA A 159 -1.38 15.02 -5.70
C ALA A 159 -0.74 13.63 -5.53
N PHE A 160 0.27 13.51 -4.66
CA PHE A 160 0.84 12.23 -4.28
C PHE A 160 -0.17 11.35 -3.54
N ALA A 161 -0.90 11.91 -2.56
CA ALA A 161 -1.89 11.21 -1.75
C ALA A 161 -3.02 10.61 -2.60
N GLU A 162 -3.47 11.29 -3.63
CA GLU A 162 -4.49 10.81 -4.58
C GLU A 162 -4.06 9.52 -5.30
N PHE A 163 -2.79 9.43 -5.69
CA PHE A 163 -2.24 8.18 -6.24
C PHE A 163 -1.99 7.13 -5.16
N ALA A 164 -1.53 7.53 -3.99
CA ALA A 164 -1.29 6.60 -2.88
C ALA A 164 -2.59 5.94 -2.40
N ALA A 165 -3.71 6.65 -2.45
CA ALA A 165 -5.04 6.14 -2.13
C ALA A 165 -5.67 5.32 -3.26
N ALA A 166 -5.13 5.38 -4.49
CA ALA A 166 -5.68 4.64 -5.62
C ALA A 166 -5.26 3.17 -5.60
N PRO A 167 -6.16 2.23 -5.98
CA PRO A 167 -5.80 0.84 -6.20
C PRO A 167 -4.75 0.70 -7.30
N TYR A 168 -3.84 -0.28 -7.14
CA TYR A 168 -2.78 -0.53 -8.13
C TYR A 168 -3.35 -0.79 -9.53
N GLU A 169 -4.45 -1.51 -9.62
CA GLU A 169 -5.15 -1.85 -10.87
C GLU A 169 -5.66 -0.61 -11.62
N VAL A 170 -5.89 0.49 -10.92
CA VAL A 170 -6.28 1.79 -11.51
C VAL A 170 -5.07 2.55 -12.04
N ILE A 171 -3.89 2.33 -11.44
CA ILE A 171 -2.63 2.99 -11.84
C ILE A 171 -2.01 2.32 -13.08
N VAL A 172 -2.03 0.98 -13.16
CA VAL A 172 -1.40 0.20 -14.25
C VAL A 172 -1.81 0.67 -15.66
N PRO A 173 -3.10 0.95 -15.97
CA PRO A 173 -3.50 1.44 -17.28
C PRO A 173 -2.88 2.79 -17.69
N LEU A 174 -2.32 3.53 -16.72
CA LEU A 174 -1.69 4.84 -16.99
C LEU A 174 -0.22 4.73 -17.42
N LYS A 175 0.36 3.54 -17.47
CA LYS A 175 1.80 3.31 -17.74
C LYS A 175 2.36 4.12 -18.92
N ASP A 176 1.62 4.19 -20.03
CA ASP A 176 2.03 4.90 -21.25
C ASP A 176 1.85 6.42 -21.16
N LYS A 177 1.18 6.91 -20.11
CA LYS A 177 0.96 8.35 -19.84
C LYS A 177 1.84 8.88 -18.71
N LEU A 178 2.56 8.00 -18.00
CA LEU A 178 3.46 8.37 -16.92
C LEU A 178 4.67 9.16 -17.47
N PRO A 179 5.09 10.24 -16.80
CA PRO A 179 6.22 11.07 -17.23
C PRO A 179 7.56 10.41 -16.87
N ARG A 180 7.96 9.35 -17.62
CA ARG A 180 9.15 8.51 -17.36
C ARG A 180 10.38 9.32 -16.96
N ASP A 181 10.76 10.31 -17.75
CA ASP A 181 11.99 11.07 -17.51
C ASP A 181 11.94 11.87 -16.20
N LYS A 182 10.77 12.40 -15.85
CA LYS A 182 10.58 13.06 -14.55
C LYS A 182 10.68 12.07 -13.39
N ILE A 183 10.02 10.91 -13.51
CA ILE A 183 10.04 9.86 -12.47
C ILE A 183 11.47 9.38 -12.23
N MET A 184 12.23 9.12 -13.28
CA MET A 184 13.64 8.75 -13.17
C MET A 184 14.49 9.89 -12.57
N GLY A 185 14.21 11.13 -12.92
CA GLY A 185 14.82 12.32 -12.31
C GLY A 185 14.55 12.43 -10.82
N TRP A 186 13.31 12.24 -10.40
CA TRP A 186 12.93 12.25 -8.97
C TRP A 186 13.58 11.12 -8.19
N LEU A 187 13.67 9.92 -8.75
CA LEU A 187 14.40 8.82 -8.11
C LEU A 187 15.89 9.10 -7.94
N ALA A 188 16.49 9.88 -8.81
CA ALA A 188 17.90 10.25 -8.76
C ALA A 188 18.17 11.47 -7.85
N ASP A 189 17.17 12.33 -7.61
CA ASP A 189 17.32 13.55 -6.80
C ASP A 189 17.34 13.22 -5.31
N PRO A 190 18.44 13.52 -4.58
CA PRO A 190 18.52 13.31 -3.14
C PRO A 190 17.55 14.20 -2.33
N LYS A 191 16.94 15.20 -2.93
CA LYS A 191 15.94 16.06 -2.29
C LYS A 191 14.53 15.49 -2.34
N THR A 192 14.30 14.47 -3.16
CA THR A 192 12.98 13.82 -3.21
C THR A 192 12.62 13.25 -1.84
N PRO A 193 11.42 13.54 -1.32
CA PRO A 193 10.98 13.02 -0.04
C PRO A 193 11.06 11.49 0.01
N VAL A 194 11.71 10.96 1.04
CA VAL A 194 11.92 9.50 1.20
C VAL A 194 10.62 8.71 1.21
N THR A 195 9.52 9.31 1.65
CA THR A 195 8.17 8.72 1.65
C THR A 195 7.62 8.48 0.24
N ARG A 196 8.19 9.10 -0.80
CA ARG A 196 7.77 8.97 -2.20
C ARG A 196 8.62 7.99 -3.00
N ILE A 197 9.80 7.60 -2.48
CA ILE A 197 10.76 6.76 -3.20
C ILE A 197 10.16 5.41 -3.61
N GLY A 198 9.41 4.77 -2.73
CA GLY A 198 8.78 3.47 -3.02
C GLY A 198 7.77 3.57 -4.16
N PHE A 199 6.95 4.61 -4.15
CA PHE A 199 5.99 4.86 -5.20
C PHE A 199 6.66 5.21 -6.54
N TYR A 200 7.65 6.10 -6.54
CA TYR A 200 8.38 6.41 -7.76
C TYR A 200 9.16 5.21 -8.30
N GLY A 201 9.66 4.33 -7.43
CA GLY A 201 10.23 3.05 -7.82
C GLY A 201 9.24 2.17 -8.55
N LEU A 202 8.01 2.05 -8.02
CA LEU A 202 6.92 1.32 -8.66
C LEU A 202 6.54 1.93 -10.01
N LEU A 203 6.34 3.25 -10.08
CA LEU A 203 6.01 3.94 -11.33
C LEU A 203 7.13 3.80 -12.38
N ALA A 204 8.41 3.86 -11.96
CA ALA A 204 9.55 3.59 -12.85
C ALA A 204 9.49 2.15 -13.40
N GLY A 205 9.05 1.18 -12.61
CA GLY A 205 8.82 -0.18 -13.08
C GLY A 205 7.72 -0.30 -14.13
N LEU A 206 6.65 0.50 -14.00
CA LEU A 206 5.52 0.49 -14.94
C LEU A 206 5.84 1.15 -16.29
N CYS A 207 6.55 2.29 -16.29
CA CYS A 207 6.83 3.07 -17.51
C CYS A 207 8.28 2.98 -17.99
N GLY A 208 9.16 2.32 -17.21
CA GLY A 208 10.59 2.24 -17.49
C GLY A 208 10.93 1.35 -18.68
N GLN A 209 12.09 1.61 -19.24
CA GLN A 209 12.69 0.84 -20.33
C GLN A 209 13.84 -0.02 -19.78
N PRO A 210 14.33 -1.03 -20.53
CA PRO A 210 15.43 -1.89 -20.07
C PRO A 210 16.69 -1.15 -19.59
N GLU A 211 17.02 0.00 -20.18
CA GLU A 211 18.13 0.85 -19.79
C GLU A 211 17.98 1.49 -18.40
N ASP A 212 16.75 1.73 -17.95
CA ASP A 212 16.46 2.32 -16.63
C ASP A 212 16.81 1.34 -15.50
N ALA A 213 16.80 0.06 -15.78
CA ALA A 213 17.11 -0.97 -14.80
C ALA A 213 18.45 -0.74 -14.10
N ALA A 214 19.47 -0.24 -14.81
CA ALA A 214 20.78 0.02 -14.21
C ALA A 214 20.74 1.10 -13.12
N VAL A 215 19.85 2.09 -13.24
CA VAL A 215 19.66 3.14 -12.22
C VAL A 215 19.03 2.56 -10.97
N LEU A 216 17.97 1.75 -11.12
CA LEU A 216 17.29 1.09 -10.00
C LEU A 216 18.24 0.09 -9.32
N GLU A 217 18.97 -0.72 -10.11
CA GLU A 217 19.92 -1.70 -9.60
C GLU A 217 21.02 -1.05 -8.75
N LYS A 218 21.62 0.05 -9.24
CA LYS A 218 22.60 0.81 -8.48
C LYS A 218 22.03 1.27 -7.14
N LYS A 219 20.80 1.79 -7.15
CA LYS A 219 20.10 2.23 -5.94
C LYS A 219 19.80 1.07 -4.98
N ILE A 220 19.52 -0.12 -5.50
CA ILE A 220 19.28 -1.33 -4.72
C ILE A 220 20.58 -1.84 -4.09
N VAL A 221 21.64 -1.99 -4.87
CA VAL A 221 22.86 -2.68 -4.46
C VAL A 221 23.69 -1.83 -3.48
N ILE A 222 23.82 -0.53 -3.73
CA ILE A 222 24.63 0.37 -2.91
C ILE A 222 23.75 0.92 -1.77
N LEU A 223 24.18 0.72 -0.53
CA LEU A 223 23.53 1.28 0.65
C LEU A 223 24.07 2.69 0.93
N ASP A 224 23.25 3.69 0.76
CA ASP A 224 23.56 5.10 1.01
C ASP A 224 23.05 5.61 2.36
N ALA A 225 22.28 4.80 3.09
CA ALA A 225 21.78 5.05 4.43
C ALA A 225 21.52 3.75 5.20
N ASP A 226 21.49 3.82 6.53
CA ASP A 226 21.22 2.67 7.41
C ASP A 226 19.78 2.16 7.29
N PHE A 227 18.84 3.05 7.00
CA PHE A 227 17.44 2.72 6.74
C PHE A 227 16.95 3.48 5.50
N ARG A 228 16.41 2.74 4.55
CA ARG A 228 15.96 3.27 3.26
C ARG A 228 14.47 3.00 3.07
N LEU A 229 13.66 3.97 3.48
CA LEU A 229 12.21 3.90 3.29
C LEU A 229 11.87 3.85 1.80
N GLY A 230 10.98 2.94 1.40
CA GLY A 230 10.51 2.79 0.04
C GLY A 230 11.42 1.98 -0.88
N ILE A 231 12.52 1.42 -0.37
CA ILE A 231 13.43 0.61 -1.22
C ILE A 231 12.73 -0.65 -1.76
N GLU A 232 11.72 -1.16 -1.05
CA GLU A 232 10.86 -2.26 -1.49
C GLU A 232 10.11 -1.95 -2.80
N GLY A 233 9.62 -0.72 -2.96
CA GLY A 233 8.97 -0.27 -4.19
C GLY A 233 9.96 -0.11 -5.35
N VAL A 234 11.21 0.30 -5.08
CA VAL A 234 12.29 0.33 -6.08
C VAL A 234 12.66 -1.08 -6.51
N MET A 235 12.72 -2.05 -5.58
CA MET A 235 12.96 -3.46 -5.89
C MET A 235 11.82 -4.07 -6.71
N ALA A 236 10.56 -3.76 -6.37
CA ALA A 236 9.40 -4.18 -7.14
C ALA A 236 9.43 -3.60 -8.57
N GLY A 237 9.70 -2.31 -8.73
CA GLY A 237 9.86 -1.67 -10.03
C GLY A 237 11.02 -2.27 -10.84
N TYR A 238 12.13 -2.60 -10.21
CA TYR A 238 13.24 -3.29 -10.85
C TYR A 238 12.81 -4.68 -11.39
N LEU A 239 12.05 -5.45 -10.61
CA LEU A 239 11.50 -6.73 -11.05
C LEU A 239 10.50 -6.59 -12.20
N LEU A 240 9.72 -5.50 -12.24
CA LEU A 240 8.83 -5.22 -13.37
C LEU A 240 9.60 -5.01 -14.67
N ILE A 241 10.80 -4.40 -14.63
CA ILE A 241 11.64 -4.17 -15.80
C ILE A 241 12.43 -5.44 -16.18
N ARG A 242 13.12 -6.08 -15.18
CA ARG A 242 14.13 -7.10 -15.42
C ARG A 242 13.63 -8.54 -15.28
N GLY A 243 12.46 -8.76 -14.70
CA GLY A 243 11.92 -10.10 -14.52
C GLY A 243 12.86 -11.03 -13.74
N GLU A 244 13.08 -12.26 -14.25
CA GLU A 244 13.90 -13.29 -13.59
C GLU A 244 15.37 -12.90 -13.42
N GLU A 245 15.94 -12.13 -14.35
CA GLU A 245 17.32 -11.64 -14.23
C GLU A 245 17.46 -10.69 -13.04
N GLY A 246 16.46 -9.81 -12.85
CA GLY A 246 16.39 -8.90 -11.70
C GLY A 246 16.24 -9.67 -10.38
N LEU A 247 15.44 -10.74 -10.39
CA LEU A 247 15.24 -11.59 -9.23
C LEU A 247 16.56 -12.21 -8.76
N LYS A 248 17.40 -12.68 -9.69
CA LYS A 248 18.74 -13.21 -9.38
C LYS A 248 19.64 -12.17 -8.71
N VAL A 249 19.60 -10.91 -9.18
CA VAL A 249 20.36 -9.81 -8.56
C VAL A 249 19.89 -9.58 -7.11
N LEU A 250 18.58 -9.57 -6.86
CA LEU A 250 18.05 -9.42 -5.50
C LEU A 250 18.42 -10.60 -4.59
N GLU A 251 18.40 -11.83 -5.10
CA GLU A 251 18.84 -13.01 -4.37
C GLU A 251 20.28 -12.89 -3.91
N ASP A 252 21.18 -12.54 -4.81
CA ASP A 252 22.61 -12.46 -4.53
C ASP A 252 22.94 -11.26 -3.62
N ALA A 253 22.34 -10.09 -3.87
CA ALA A 253 22.68 -8.86 -3.17
C ALA A 253 21.98 -8.68 -1.82
N LYS A 254 20.81 -9.32 -1.59
CA LYS A 254 19.94 -9.02 -0.44
C LYS A 254 19.46 -10.24 0.34
N MET A 255 19.46 -11.43 -0.26
CA MET A 255 18.89 -12.62 0.37
C MET A 255 19.96 -13.59 0.86
N ARG A 256 20.95 -13.91 0.02
CA ARG A 256 22.03 -14.86 0.34
C ARG A 256 23.14 -14.23 1.15
N THR A 257 23.54 -13.00 0.81
CA THR A 257 24.62 -12.31 1.51
C THR A 257 24.16 -11.70 2.84
N LYS A 258 25.09 -11.58 3.78
CA LYS A 258 24.93 -10.81 5.03
C LYS A 258 25.74 -9.52 5.01
N ILE A 259 26.43 -9.25 3.91
CA ILE A 259 27.33 -8.11 3.75
C ILE A 259 26.83 -7.30 2.55
N ALA A 260 26.93 -5.99 2.65
CA ALA A 260 26.64 -5.06 1.57
C ALA A 260 27.73 -3.99 1.50
N MET A 261 27.80 -3.30 0.36
CA MET A 261 28.67 -2.14 0.17
C MET A 261 27.90 -0.85 0.49
N ASN A 262 28.48 0.03 1.30
CA ASN A 262 27.91 1.36 1.50
C ASN A 262 28.36 2.35 0.41
N GLY A 263 27.82 3.58 0.45
CA GLY A 263 28.14 4.63 -0.52
C GLY A 263 29.62 5.06 -0.55
N GLU A 264 30.38 4.76 0.52
CA GLU A 264 31.82 5.01 0.63
C GLU A 264 32.70 3.84 0.12
N GLY A 265 32.06 2.77 -0.38
CA GLY A 265 32.77 1.55 -0.82
C GLY A 265 33.26 0.65 0.31
N LYS A 266 32.71 0.78 1.53
CA LYS A 266 33.03 -0.03 2.68
C LYS A 266 32.03 -1.16 2.87
N GLU A 267 32.52 -2.35 3.22
CA GLU A 267 31.67 -3.46 3.63
C GLU A 267 30.99 -3.19 4.97
N ILE A 268 29.67 -3.40 4.99
CA ILE A 268 28.83 -3.30 6.19
C ILE A 268 27.94 -4.53 6.30
N THR A 269 27.46 -4.82 7.50
CA THR A 269 26.42 -5.83 7.69
C THR A 269 25.14 -5.38 6.99
N LEU A 270 24.55 -6.27 6.18
CA LEU A 270 23.27 -6.00 5.51
C LEU A 270 22.16 -5.79 6.57
N PRO A 271 21.52 -4.61 6.61
CA PRO A 271 20.43 -4.35 7.55
C PRO A 271 19.24 -5.30 7.34
N PHE A 272 18.55 -5.65 8.42
CA PHE A 272 17.31 -6.42 8.38
C PHE A 272 16.28 -5.83 7.41
N SER A 273 16.11 -4.50 7.41
CA SER A 273 15.18 -3.77 6.55
C SER A 273 15.37 -4.05 5.07
N GLU A 274 16.61 -4.24 4.62
CA GLU A 274 16.93 -4.53 3.22
C GLU A 274 16.44 -5.92 2.78
N THR A 275 16.64 -6.92 3.64
CA THR A 275 16.15 -8.28 3.38
C THR A 275 14.63 -8.37 3.50
N TYR A 276 14.04 -7.62 4.45
CA TYR A 276 12.59 -7.49 4.57
C TYR A 276 11.97 -6.81 3.33
N ALA A 277 12.62 -5.77 2.80
CA ALA A 277 12.17 -5.07 1.60
C ALA A 277 12.08 -6.00 0.37
N VAL A 278 13.07 -6.90 0.19
CA VAL A 278 12.97 -7.92 -0.88
C VAL A 278 11.75 -8.80 -0.68
N MET A 279 11.49 -9.26 0.54
CA MET A 279 10.30 -10.07 0.83
C MET A 279 9.01 -9.33 0.44
N GLN A 280 8.92 -8.02 0.71
CA GLN A 280 7.79 -7.19 0.29
C GLN A 280 7.68 -7.09 -1.24
N ALA A 281 8.80 -6.94 -1.94
CA ALA A 281 8.81 -6.94 -3.41
C ALA A 281 8.35 -8.29 -3.99
N LEU A 282 8.75 -9.43 -3.40
CA LEU A 282 8.27 -10.75 -3.82
C LEU A 282 6.76 -10.90 -3.59
N ARG A 283 6.24 -10.43 -2.45
CA ARG A 283 4.78 -10.40 -2.16
C ARG A 283 4.01 -9.57 -3.18
N PHE A 284 4.57 -8.41 -3.56
CA PHE A 284 4.00 -7.58 -4.61
C PHE A 284 3.90 -8.35 -5.93
N MET A 285 5.00 -8.95 -6.40
CA MET A 285 4.99 -9.73 -7.65
C MET A 285 4.00 -10.89 -7.61
N TRP A 286 3.89 -11.59 -6.47
CA TRP A 286 2.93 -12.68 -6.31
C TRP A 286 1.48 -12.23 -6.39
N THR A 287 1.17 -11.08 -5.79
CA THR A 287 -0.21 -10.60 -5.60
C THR A 287 -0.72 -9.79 -6.78
N TYR A 288 0.12 -8.87 -7.29
CA TYR A 288 -0.29 -7.87 -8.26
C TYR A 288 0.20 -8.14 -9.68
N GLU A 289 1.27 -8.92 -9.82
CA GLU A 289 1.90 -9.21 -11.12
C GLU A 289 2.13 -10.71 -11.32
N PRO A 290 1.05 -11.55 -11.20
CA PRO A 290 1.18 -13.01 -11.14
C PRO A 290 1.69 -13.64 -12.44
N ASP A 291 1.58 -12.92 -13.57
CA ASP A 291 2.02 -13.38 -14.89
C ASP A 291 3.42 -12.88 -15.26
N ARG A 292 4.03 -12.01 -14.45
CA ARG A 292 5.33 -11.40 -14.72
C ARG A 292 6.49 -12.33 -14.40
N LEU A 293 6.35 -13.11 -13.34
CA LEU A 293 7.33 -14.10 -12.90
C LEU A 293 6.64 -15.45 -12.63
N PRO A 294 7.26 -16.58 -12.99
CA PRO A 294 6.71 -17.89 -12.64
C PRO A 294 6.52 -18.02 -11.11
N LYS A 295 5.36 -18.48 -10.68
CA LYS A 295 5.06 -18.65 -9.25
C LYS A 295 6.06 -19.55 -8.54
N GLU A 296 6.47 -20.63 -9.20
CA GLU A 296 7.49 -21.54 -8.64
C GLU A 296 8.85 -20.85 -8.45
N ARG A 297 9.20 -19.91 -9.35
CA ARG A 297 10.42 -19.13 -9.21
C ARG A 297 10.35 -18.17 -8.03
N LEU A 298 9.19 -17.56 -7.78
CA LEU A 298 8.95 -16.71 -6.60
C LEU A 298 9.02 -17.52 -5.30
N LYS A 299 8.43 -18.73 -5.26
CA LYS A 299 8.55 -19.66 -4.12
C LYS A 299 10.01 -20.00 -3.83
N GLN A 300 10.78 -20.38 -4.85
CA GLN A 300 12.22 -20.67 -4.71
C GLN A 300 13.00 -19.50 -4.10
N SER A 301 12.73 -18.27 -4.54
CA SER A 301 13.36 -17.08 -3.97
C SER A 301 12.94 -16.89 -2.51
N MET A 302 11.65 -17.00 -2.20
CA MET A 302 11.13 -16.88 -0.82
C MET A 302 11.80 -17.93 0.10
N GLN A 303 12.02 -19.17 -0.37
CA GLN A 303 12.67 -20.23 0.38
C GLN A 303 14.11 -19.90 0.79
N ILE A 304 14.82 -19.02 0.05
CA ILE A 304 16.18 -18.56 0.43
C ILE A 304 16.13 -17.85 1.78
N LEU A 305 15.07 -17.09 2.03
CA LEU A 305 14.90 -16.33 3.26
C LEU A 305 14.61 -17.19 4.50
N LEU A 306 14.31 -18.50 4.34
CA LEU A 306 14.21 -19.41 5.47
C LEU A 306 15.54 -19.54 6.26
N ASP A 307 16.68 -19.22 5.64
CA ASP A 307 17.99 -19.22 6.31
C ASP A 307 18.22 -18.02 7.24
N ARG A 308 17.23 -17.10 7.28
CA ARG A 308 17.21 -15.89 8.09
C ARG A 308 16.26 -16.06 9.29
N PRO A 309 16.75 -16.43 10.49
CA PRO A 309 15.88 -16.64 11.66
C PRO A 309 15.01 -15.44 11.99
N GLU A 310 15.52 -14.23 11.76
CA GLU A 310 14.82 -12.96 11.96
C GLU A 310 13.59 -12.75 11.05
N LEU A 311 13.46 -13.53 9.96
CA LEU A 311 12.36 -13.46 9.00
C LEU A 311 11.60 -14.79 8.87
N ALA A 312 12.13 -15.88 9.42
CA ALA A 312 11.66 -17.23 9.13
C ALA A 312 10.16 -17.44 9.41
N ASP A 313 9.60 -16.88 10.48
CA ASP A 313 8.19 -16.99 10.80
C ASP A 313 7.28 -16.29 9.78
N LEU A 314 7.70 -15.15 9.25
CA LEU A 314 7.00 -14.44 8.19
C LEU A 314 7.09 -15.19 6.85
N VAL A 315 8.29 -15.69 6.51
CA VAL A 315 8.53 -16.48 5.30
C VAL A 315 7.70 -17.76 5.31
N ILE A 316 7.68 -18.52 6.42
CA ILE A 316 6.85 -19.72 6.57
C ILE A 316 5.37 -19.41 6.37
N THR A 317 4.92 -18.26 6.88
CA THR A 317 3.54 -17.80 6.69
C THR A 317 3.24 -17.53 5.22
N ASP A 318 4.14 -16.89 4.49
CA ASP A 318 3.97 -16.63 3.05
C ASP A 318 4.01 -17.92 2.23
N LEU A 319 4.95 -18.82 2.48
CA LEU A 319 5.00 -20.12 1.80
C LEU A 319 3.73 -20.93 2.03
N SER A 320 3.13 -20.86 3.24
CA SER A 320 1.82 -21.46 3.52
C SER A 320 0.70 -20.84 2.68
N ARG A 321 0.63 -19.51 2.58
CA ARG A 321 -0.34 -18.78 1.74
C ARG A 321 -0.16 -19.07 0.26
N TRP A 322 1.08 -19.25 -0.18
CA TRP A 322 1.44 -19.59 -1.55
C TRP A 322 1.29 -21.08 -1.86
N LYS A 323 0.84 -21.87 -0.88
CA LYS A 323 0.69 -23.32 -0.97
C LYS A 323 1.96 -24.02 -1.44
N ASP A 324 3.09 -23.55 -0.95
CA ASP A 324 4.37 -24.21 -1.17
C ASP A 324 4.56 -25.35 -0.18
N TRP A 325 3.96 -26.49 -0.48
CA TRP A 325 3.92 -27.64 0.41
C TRP A 325 5.18 -28.51 0.33
N GLY A 326 6.12 -28.17 -0.54
CA GLY A 326 7.37 -28.91 -0.74
C GLY A 326 8.42 -28.73 0.36
N VAL A 327 8.28 -27.71 1.23
CA VAL A 327 9.31 -27.39 2.23
C VAL A 327 9.12 -28.06 3.59
N GLN A 328 8.19 -29.02 3.74
CA GLN A 328 7.85 -29.63 5.04
C GLN A 328 9.06 -30.24 5.75
N ASP A 329 9.90 -31.01 5.05
CA ASP A 329 11.07 -31.66 5.65
C ASP A 329 12.07 -30.63 6.18
N ARG A 330 12.26 -29.53 5.43
CA ARG A 330 13.12 -28.42 5.87
C ARG A 330 12.54 -27.76 7.13
N LEU A 331 11.24 -27.53 7.17
CA LEU A 331 10.59 -26.92 8.33
C LEU A 331 10.64 -27.81 9.57
N MET A 332 10.50 -29.13 9.40
CA MET A 332 10.67 -30.09 10.49
C MET A 332 12.12 -30.10 11.01
N ALA A 333 13.11 -30.05 10.13
CA ALA A 333 14.51 -29.91 10.53
C ALA A 333 14.76 -28.59 11.28
N MET A 334 14.19 -27.47 10.81
CA MET A 334 14.28 -26.16 11.48
C MET A 334 13.61 -26.17 12.87
N TYR A 335 12.57 -26.95 13.08
CA TYR A 335 11.90 -27.06 14.39
C TYR A 335 12.84 -27.56 15.48
N ASP A 336 13.79 -28.41 15.11
CA ASP A 336 14.77 -29.05 15.99
C ASP A 336 16.10 -28.30 16.08
N ASP A 337 16.33 -27.37 15.20
CA ASP A 337 17.56 -26.58 15.17
C ASP A 337 17.50 -25.43 16.19
N GLU A 338 18.52 -25.36 17.07
CA GLU A 338 18.66 -24.33 18.08
C GLU A 338 18.61 -22.90 17.51
N LYS A 339 19.15 -22.71 16.30
CA LYS A 339 19.13 -21.44 15.58
C LYS A 339 17.72 -20.89 15.34
N PHE A 340 16.72 -21.77 15.23
CA PHE A 340 15.32 -21.46 14.98
C PHE A 340 14.42 -21.70 16.20
N SER A 341 14.98 -21.77 17.41
CA SER A 341 14.25 -22.06 18.65
C SER A 341 13.29 -20.95 19.10
N ILE A 342 13.14 -19.89 18.30
CA ILE A 342 12.26 -18.74 18.53
C ILE A 342 10.78 -19.22 18.52
N PRO A 343 9.98 -18.92 19.59
CA PRO A 343 8.60 -19.41 19.69
C PRO A 343 7.70 -19.00 18.52
N ALA A 344 7.94 -17.85 17.88
CA ALA A 344 7.18 -17.42 16.70
C ALA A 344 7.40 -18.37 15.51
N ILE A 345 8.65 -18.78 15.26
CA ILE A 345 9.01 -19.72 14.19
C ILE A 345 8.36 -21.08 14.41
N LYS A 346 8.47 -21.63 15.62
CA LYS A 346 7.85 -22.94 15.96
C LYS A 346 6.33 -22.92 15.75
N ARG A 347 5.66 -21.86 16.21
CA ARG A 347 4.23 -21.68 15.94
C ARG A 347 3.89 -21.51 14.46
N ALA A 348 4.74 -20.82 13.69
CA ALA A 348 4.55 -20.67 12.25
C ALA A 348 4.67 -22.02 11.52
N ILE A 349 5.64 -22.87 11.90
CA ILE A 349 5.78 -24.24 11.37
C ILE A 349 4.52 -25.08 11.66
N VAL A 350 4.02 -25.05 12.89
CA VAL A 350 2.79 -25.79 13.24
C VAL A 350 1.59 -25.30 12.41
N ARG A 351 1.43 -23.99 12.23
CA ARG A 351 0.35 -23.44 11.42
C ARG A 351 0.48 -23.80 9.94
N TYR A 352 1.69 -23.76 9.40
CA TYR A 352 1.95 -24.21 8.04
C TYR A 352 1.52 -25.66 7.84
N LEU A 353 1.94 -26.58 8.72
CA LEU A 353 1.55 -27.99 8.67
C LEU A 353 0.03 -28.16 8.80
N TYR A 354 -0.61 -27.37 9.66
CA TYR A 354 -2.07 -27.40 9.81
C TYR A 354 -2.77 -27.00 8.50
N TYR A 355 -2.39 -25.89 7.88
CA TYR A 355 -3.00 -25.48 6.62
C TYR A 355 -2.69 -26.46 5.50
N CYS A 356 -1.47 -27.00 5.45
CA CYS A 356 -1.08 -28.05 4.52
C CYS A 356 -1.95 -29.30 4.66
N SER A 357 -2.22 -29.74 5.89
CA SER A 357 -3.06 -30.92 6.16
C SER A 357 -4.53 -30.74 5.74
N GLN A 358 -4.99 -29.49 5.62
CA GLN A 358 -6.35 -29.17 5.16
C GLN A 358 -6.45 -29.01 3.63
N ASP A 359 -5.34 -29.09 2.92
CA ASP A 359 -5.36 -28.98 1.44
C ASP A 359 -6.06 -30.22 0.84
N LYS A 360 -7.09 -29.96 0.02
CA LYS A 360 -7.91 -30.99 -0.61
C LYS A 360 -7.40 -31.40 -1.99
N GLY A 361 -6.32 -30.73 -2.48
CA GLY A 361 -5.87 -30.90 -3.85
C GLY A 361 -6.82 -30.28 -4.88
N GLU A 362 -6.52 -30.52 -6.14
CA GLU A 362 -7.35 -30.06 -7.25
C GLU A 362 -8.55 -31.01 -7.45
N VAL A 363 -9.73 -30.45 -7.69
CA VAL A 363 -10.91 -31.23 -8.07
C VAL A 363 -10.74 -31.66 -9.51
N ALA A 364 -10.96 -32.93 -9.83
CA ALA A 364 -10.90 -33.42 -11.20
C ALA A 364 -11.93 -32.70 -12.10
N ALA A 365 -11.64 -32.62 -13.41
CA ALA A 365 -12.48 -31.91 -14.37
C ALA A 365 -13.95 -32.42 -14.42
N ASP A 366 -14.22 -33.64 -13.96
CA ASP A 366 -15.53 -34.25 -13.85
C ASP A 366 -16.25 -33.99 -12.51
N GLY A 367 -15.62 -33.17 -11.61
CA GLY A 367 -16.17 -32.84 -10.31
C GLY A 367 -15.96 -33.90 -9.22
N THR A 368 -15.23 -34.97 -9.52
CA THR A 368 -14.90 -35.98 -8.49
C THR A 368 -13.84 -35.42 -7.55
N PRO A 369 -13.98 -35.60 -6.19
CA PRO A 369 -12.92 -35.25 -5.27
C PRO A 369 -11.66 -36.06 -5.60
N ALA A 370 -10.54 -35.41 -5.76
CA ALA A 370 -9.25 -36.09 -5.87
C ALA A 370 -8.93 -36.83 -4.54
N ASP A 371 -8.13 -37.89 -4.65
CA ASP A 371 -7.55 -38.51 -3.46
C ASP A 371 -6.79 -37.44 -2.64
N ARG A 372 -6.80 -37.61 -1.33
CA ARG A 372 -6.12 -36.67 -0.44
C ARG A 372 -4.64 -36.57 -0.82
N PRO A 373 -4.10 -35.36 -1.09
CA PRO A 373 -2.74 -35.20 -1.55
C PRO A 373 -1.70 -35.77 -0.58
N GLU A 374 -0.60 -36.34 -1.10
CA GLU A 374 0.47 -36.91 -0.27
C GLU A 374 1.05 -35.88 0.72
N HIS A 375 1.20 -34.62 0.29
CA HIS A 375 1.68 -33.56 1.17
C HIS A 375 0.74 -33.30 2.36
N ALA A 376 -0.57 -33.46 2.19
CA ALA A 376 -1.54 -33.27 3.26
C ALA A 376 -1.52 -34.44 4.26
N VAL A 377 -1.30 -35.67 3.78
CA VAL A 377 -1.12 -36.85 4.65
C VAL A 377 0.16 -36.72 5.48
N LYS A 378 1.28 -36.36 4.82
CA LYS A 378 2.57 -36.10 5.47
C LYS A 378 2.48 -34.98 6.52
N ALA A 379 1.71 -33.93 6.25
CA ALA A 379 1.51 -32.82 7.20
C ALA A 379 0.79 -33.28 8.46
N ASP A 380 -0.22 -34.20 8.35
CA ASP A 380 -0.87 -34.79 9.51
C ASP A 380 0.10 -35.63 10.34
N GLU A 381 0.96 -36.43 9.68
CA GLU A 381 1.96 -37.23 10.39
C GLU A 381 2.96 -36.31 11.13
N ASN A 382 3.44 -35.28 10.49
CA ASN A 382 4.33 -34.28 11.09
C ASN A 382 3.65 -33.56 12.28
N LEU A 383 2.36 -33.21 12.16
CA LEU A 383 1.61 -32.59 13.27
C LEU A 383 1.50 -33.50 14.46
N LYS A 384 1.25 -34.81 14.26
CA LYS A 384 1.21 -35.79 15.35
C LYS A 384 2.55 -35.91 16.06
N LEU A 385 3.65 -35.97 15.29
CA LEU A 385 4.99 -35.99 15.87
C LEU A 385 5.27 -34.72 16.71
N LEU A 386 4.88 -33.56 16.26
CA LEU A 386 5.05 -32.32 17.01
C LEU A 386 4.12 -32.25 18.22
N GLU A 387 2.89 -32.82 18.15
CA GLU A 387 1.95 -32.87 19.27
C GLU A 387 2.44 -33.76 20.42
N GLU A 388 3.12 -34.86 20.07
CA GLU A 388 3.78 -35.74 21.06
C GLU A 388 5.03 -35.06 21.65
N LYS A 389 5.81 -34.34 20.85
CA LYS A 389 7.07 -33.74 21.25
C LYS A 389 6.94 -32.44 22.02
N ASP A 390 6.02 -31.54 21.58
CA ASP A 390 5.82 -30.18 22.12
C ASP A 390 4.33 -29.80 22.11
N PRO A 391 3.51 -30.49 22.94
CA PRO A 391 2.05 -30.28 22.96
C PRO A 391 1.67 -28.83 23.30
N LYS A 392 2.52 -28.14 24.06
CA LYS A 392 2.27 -26.74 24.43
C LYS A 392 2.33 -25.82 23.22
N THR A 393 3.40 -25.88 22.43
CA THR A 393 3.54 -25.04 21.22
C THR A 393 2.46 -25.35 20.19
N VAL A 394 2.10 -26.65 20.02
CA VAL A 394 1.02 -27.04 19.12
C VAL A 394 -0.33 -26.49 19.61
N GLY A 395 -0.64 -26.61 20.90
CA GLY A 395 -1.85 -26.05 21.49
C GLY A 395 -1.94 -24.53 21.35
N ASP A 396 -0.84 -23.82 21.58
CA ASP A 396 -0.77 -22.35 21.41
C ASP A 396 -0.94 -21.92 19.96
N ALA A 397 -0.34 -22.64 19.01
CA ALA A 397 -0.48 -22.35 17.59
C ALA A 397 -1.94 -22.55 17.10
N LYS A 398 -2.59 -23.63 17.55
CA LYS A 398 -3.98 -23.97 17.18
C LYS A 398 -5.02 -22.99 17.73
N ARG A 399 -4.80 -22.34 18.89
CA ARG A 399 -5.75 -21.34 19.45
C ARG A 399 -6.02 -20.15 18.54
N TYR A 400 -5.09 -19.78 17.70
CA TYR A 400 -5.18 -18.61 16.80
C TYR A 400 -5.59 -18.99 15.37
N LEU A 401 -5.87 -20.28 15.10
CA LEU A 401 -6.37 -20.76 13.81
C LEU A 401 -7.91 -20.63 13.69
N ILE A 402 -8.61 -20.42 14.80
CA ILE A 402 -10.08 -20.45 14.91
C ILE A 402 -10.69 -19.02 14.75
N ARG A 403 -9.96 -18.08 14.13
CA ARG A 403 -10.50 -16.73 13.89
C ARG A 403 -10.52 -16.38 12.43
#